data_389f56ae919b2d4ff965b0f19be999c9
#
_entry.id   389f56ae919b2d4ff965b0f19be999c9
#
_cell.length_a   1.000
_cell.length_b   1.000
_cell.length_c   1.000
_cell.angle_alpha   90.00
_cell.angle_beta   90.00
_cell.angle_gamma   90.00
#
_symmetry.space_group_name_H-M   'P 1'
#
loop_
_entity.id
_entity.type
_entity.pdbx_description
1 polymer ?
#
loop_
_entity_poly.entity_id
_entity_poly.type
_entity_poly.pdbx_seq_one_letter_code
_entity_poly.pdbx_strand_id
1 'polypeptide(L)'
;MKIAIITDQHFGARKNSKLFHDYFLKFYEDIFFPTLIKEGITTIVDMGDTFDSRKGVDFVSLEWAKNNYYDRLAELGIEVHTIIGNHTAYYKNTNDLTGVGLFLREYDNVKIYSETEEVKIDKTKFLFVPWINSENKQKSFDVIQNSDSPCVMGHLELNGFRMHHRGYDMIDGMDADVFEKFDRVYSGHFHTRSNDGKIFYLGNPYEMYWNDVDDRERGFHLFDTDTLVHTPINNPYQLFHNLYYDCLLYTSDAADEEDSVDLG
;
A
#
# COMPACT_ATOMS: atom_id res chain seq x y z
N MET A 1 -22.08 -3.48 -4.12
CA MET A 1 -21.61 -2.18 -4.65
C MET A 1 -20.12 -2.25 -4.99
N LYS A 2 -19.58 -1.29 -5.79
CA LYS A 2 -18.13 -1.20 -6.00
C LYS A 2 -17.51 -0.20 -5.03
N ILE A 3 -16.37 -0.58 -4.43
CA ILE A 3 -15.51 0.28 -3.62
C ILE A 3 -14.09 0.28 -4.18
N ALA A 4 -13.24 1.20 -3.77
CA ALA A 4 -11.82 1.12 -4.06
C ALA A 4 -11.04 0.62 -2.84
N ILE A 5 -9.97 -0.12 -3.08
CA ILE A 5 -9.01 -0.55 -2.04
C ILE A 5 -7.63 -0.06 -2.44
N ILE A 6 -6.95 0.59 -1.53
CA ILE A 6 -5.57 1.03 -1.66
C ILE A 6 -4.82 0.70 -0.37
N THR A 7 -3.51 0.52 -0.44
CA THR A 7 -2.68 0.20 0.72
C THR A 7 -1.25 0.67 0.53
N ASP A 8 -0.50 0.78 1.60
CA ASP A 8 0.94 1.05 1.58
C ASP A 8 1.32 2.27 0.73
N GLN A 9 0.61 3.38 0.95
CA GLN A 9 0.81 4.63 0.20
C GLN A 9 2.10 5.36 0.60
N HIS A 10 2.55 5.20 1.86
CA HIS A 10 3.81 5.72 2.40
C HIS A 10 4.08 7.18 2.05
N PHE A 11 3.11 8.07 2.28
CA PHE A 11 3.33 9.49 2.10
C PHE A 11 4.52 9.96 2.95
N GLY A 12 5.45 10.68 2.32
CA GLY A 12 6.72 11.05 2.93
C GLY A 12 7.85 10.04 2.70
N ALA A 13 7.65 9.04 1.84
CA ALA A 13 8.68 8.06 1.46
C ALA A 13 9.99 8.74 1.01
N ARG A 14 11.11 8.03 1.21
CA ARG A 14 12.45 8.47 0.79
C ARG A 14 12.82 9.83 1.38
N LYS A 15 12.56 10.02 2.70
CA LYS A 15 12.87 11.24 3.45
C LYS A 15 12.13 12.47 2.92
N ASN A 16 10.85 12.31 2.66
CA ASN A 16 9.96 13.38 2.17
C ASN A 16 10.43 13.97 0.82
N SER A 17 10.91 13.13 -0.07
CA SER A 17 11.47 13.56 -1.36
C SER A 17 10.40 14.15 -2.27
N LYS A 18 10.63 15.40 -2.72
CA LYS A 18 9.75 16.08 -3.68
C LYS A 18 9.60 15.29 -4.99
N LEU A 19 10.67 14.64 -5.47
CA LEU A 19 10.62 13.81 -6.67
C LEU A 19 9.58 12.66 -6.52
N PHE A 20 9.53 12.05 -5.33
CA PHE A 20 8.53 11.00 -5.05
C PHE A 20 7.13 11.59 -4.93
N HIS A 21 6.96 12.75 -4.32
CA HIS A 21 5.67 13.43 -4.27
C HIS A 21 5.15 13.76 -5.68
N ASP A 22 5.99 14.29 -6.57
CA ASP A 22 5.60 14.60 -7.95
C ASP A 22 5.24 13.32 -8.73
N TYR A 23 5.97 12.23 -8.50
CA TYR A 23 5.68 10.91 -9.10
C TYR A 23 4.37 10.32 -8.57
N PHE A 24 4.12 10.38 -7.26
CA PHE A 24 2.86 9.93 -6.66
C PHE A 24 1.67 10.75 -7.16
N LEU A 25 1.84 12.07 -7.25
CA LEU A 25 0.79 12.97 -7.73
C LEU A 25 0.33 12.58 -9.13
N LYS A 26 1.25 12.23 -10.02
CA LYS A 26 0.92 11.80 -11.36
C LYS A 26 0.02 10.55 -11.37
N PHE A 27 0.28 9.58 -10.48
CA PHE A 27 -0.61 8.42 -10.33
C PHE A 27 -2.00 8.83 -9.85
N TYR A 28 -2.09 9.71 -8.84
CA TYR A 28 -3.38 10.15 -8.30
C TYR A 28 -4.18 10.93 -9.33
N GLU A 29 -3.56 11.87 -10.04
CA GLU A 29 -4.25 12.73 -11.00
C GLU A 29 -4.67 12.00 -12.27
N ASP A 30 -3.82 11.15 -12.80
CA ASP A 30 -4.04 10.54 -14.12
C ASP A 30 -4.79 9.20 -14.05
N ILE A 31 -4.68 8.47 -12.94
CA ILE A 31 -5.21 7.10 -12.81
C ILE A 31 -6.24 6.98 -11.69
N PHE A 32 -5.85 7.32 -10.46
CA PHE A 32 -6.67 7.05 -9.28
C PHE A 32 -7.98 7.83 -9.29
N PHE A 33 -7.93 9.16 -9.21
CA PHE A 33 -9.13 9.99 -9.17
C PHE A 33 -10.02 9.87 -10.43
N PRO A 34 -9.46 9.87 -11.65
CA PRO A 34 -10.28 9.63 -12.84
C PRO A 34 -11.03 8.30 -12.82
N THR A 35 -10.39 7.24 -12.28
CA THR A 35 -11.05 5.94 -12.16
C THR A 35 -12.15 5.98 -11.09
N LEU A 36 -11.92 6.59 -9.93
CA LEU A 36 -12.96 6.73 -8.90
C LEU A 36 -14.20 7.44 -9.45
N ILE A 37 -14.00 8.55 -10.16
CA ILE A 37 -15.10 9.34 -10.76
C ILE A 37 -15.82 8.51 -11.82
N LYS A 38 -15.08 7.89 -12.74
CA LYS A 38 -15.64 7.07 -13.83
C LYS A 38 -16.48 5.90 -13.32
N GLU A 39 -16.01 5.22 -12.29
CA GLU A 39 -16.67 4.03 -11.70
C GLU A 39 -17.72 4.41 -10.65
N GLY A 40 -17.87 5.70 -10.33
CA GLY A 40 -18.83 6.19 -9.32
C GLY A 40 -18.53 5.70 -7.91
N ILE A 41 -17.24 5.62 -7.56
CA ILE A 41 -16.80 5.15 -6.25
C ILE A 41 -17.11 6.19 -5.18
N THR A 42 -17.79 5.78 -4.12
CA THR A 42 -18.13 6.62 -2.96
C THR A 42 -17.47 6.14 -1.66
N THR A 43 -16.77 5.02 -1.70
CA THR A 43 -16.14 4.42 -0.51
C THR A 43 -14.76 3.84 -0.88
N ILE A 44 -13.77 4.15 -0.05
CA ILE A 44 -12.40 3.63 -0.15
C ILE A 44 -12.06 2.89 1.14
N VAL A 45 -11.38 1.76 1.03
CA VAL A 45 -10.68 1.13 2.14
C VAL A 45 -9.18 1.31 1.93
N ASP A 46 -8.55 2.09 2.81
CA ASP A 46 -7.10 2.21 2.94
C ASP A 46 -6.62 1.18 3.98
N MET A 47 -5.90 0.17 3.50
CA MET A 47 -5.52 -0.97 4.34
C MET A 47 -4.20 -0.77 5.09
N GLY A 48 -3.82 0.47 5.34
CA GLY A 48 -2.73 0.82 6.23
C GLY A 48 -1.46 1.32 5.54
N ASP A 49 -0.52 1.73 6.37
CA ASP A 49 0.75 2.32 5.98
C ASP A 49 0.61 3.51 5.02
N THR A 50 -0.35 4.39 5.36
CA THR A 50 -0.63 5.63 4.62
C THR A 50 0.55 6.60 4.68
N PHE A 51 1.23 6.72 5.85
CA PHE A 51 2.44 7.51 6.03
C PHE A 51 3.66 6.62 6.24
N ASP A 52 4.82 7.05 5.71
CA ASP A 52 6.05 6.24 5.69
C ASP A 52 6.72 6.11 7.06
N SER A 53 6.59 7.13 7.91
CA SER A 53 7.32 7.19 9.17
C SER A 53 6.41 7.10 10.39
N ARG A 54 6.75 6.18 11.27
CA ARG A 54 6.10 5.91 12.56
C ARG A 54 6.15 7.10 13.53
N LYS A 55 7.28 7.82 13.55
CA LYS A 55 7.59 8.81 14.60
C LYS A 55 7.34 10.26 14.21
N GLY A 56 6.99 10.52 12.97
CA GLY A 56 6.73 11.88 12.54
C GLY A 56 6.54 11.98 11.03
N VAL A 57 5.76 12.94 10.62
CA VAL A 57 5.55 13.32 9.22
C VAL A 57 6.10 14.72 9.05
N ASP A 58 6.91 14.94 8.04
CA ASP A 58 7.35 16.27 7.66
C ASP A 58 6.15 17.13 7.23
N PHE A 59 6.15 18.42 7.59
CA PHE A 59 5.03 19.31 7.27
C PHE A 59 4.76 19.42 5.77
N VAL A 60 5.79 19.36 4.94
CA VAL A 60 5.63 19.38 3.48
C VAL A 60 4.90 18.15 2.99
N SER A 61 5.23 16.96 3.52
CA SER A 61 4.57 15.72 3.18
C SER A 61 3.14 15.66 3.72
N LEU A 62 2.90 16.20 4.91
CA LEU A 62 1.57 16.27 5.48
C LEU A 62 0.66 17.20 4.66
N GLU A 63 1.15 18.41 4.35
CA GLU A 63 0.44 19.37 3.50
C GLU A 63 0.17 18.77 2.11
N TRP A 64 1.16 18.11 1.53
CA TRP A 64 1.01 17.43 0.25
C TRP A 64 -0.09 16.36 0.29
N ALA A 65 -0.10 15.50 1.31
CA ALA A 65 -1.10 14.45 1.47
C ALA A 65 -2.51 15.03 1.64
N LYS A 66 -2.65 16.09 2.43
CA LYS A 66 -3.92 16.78 2.60
C LYS A 66 -4.42 17.37 1.29
N ASN A 67 -3.65 18.24 0.66
CA ASN A 67 -4.07 18.96 -0.54
C ASN A 67 -4.31 18.05 -1.76
N ASN A 68 -3.52 16.99 -1.92
CA ASN A 68 -3.54 16.17 -3.13
C ASN A 68 -4.32 14.86 -2.97
N TYR A 69 -4.67 14.46 -1.75
CA TYR A 69 -5.40 13.23 -1.51
C TYR A 69 -6.66 13.45 -0.65
N TYR A 70 -6.54 13.87 0.61
CA TYR A 70 -7.67 13.92 1.54
C TYR A 70 -8.68 15.02 1.21
N ASP A 71 -8.24 16.24 0.90
CA ASP A 71 -9.13 17.34 0.53
C ASP A 71 -9.94 17.00 -0.73
N ARG A 72 -9.29 16.37 -1.72
CA ARG A 72 -9.96 15.93 -2.95
C ARG A 72 -10.99 14.82 -2.68
N LEU A 73 -10.69 13.87 -1.78
CA LEU A 73 -11.66 12.84 -1.40
C LEU A 73 -12.85 13.45 -0.66
N ALA A 74 -12.61 14.42 0.21
CA ALA A 74 -13.69 15.15 0.91
C ALA A 74 -14.55 15.96 -0.07
N GLU A 75 -13.94 16.68 -1.02
CA GLU A 75 -14.62 17.41 -2.08
C GLU A 75 -15.49 16.51 -2.97
N LEU A 76 -15.05 15.29 -3.24
CA LEU A 76 -15.79 14.28 -4.00
C LEU A 76 -16.85 13.56 -3.15
N GLY A 77 -16.92 13.82 -1.84
CA GLY A 77 -17.84 13.15 -0.92
C GLY A 77 -17.55 11.66 -0.72
N ILE A 78 -16.28 11.26 -0.87
CA ILE A 78 -15.87 9.86 -0.76
C ILE A 78 -15.55 9.55 0.71
N GLU A 79 -16.19 8.53 1.27
CA GLU A 79 -15.88 8.00 2.60
C GLU A 79 -14.61 7.14 2.55
N VAL A 80 -13.72 7.33 3.53
CA VAL A 80 -12.46 6.59 3.64
C VAL A 80 -12.44 5.79 4.95
N HIS A 81 -12.28 4.49 4.84
CA HIS A 81 -12.04 3.59 5.96
C HIS A 81 -10.54 3.27 6.02
N THR A 82 -9.83 3.79 7.02
CA THR A 82 -8.38 3.60 7.16
C THR A 82 -8.07 2.61 8.28
N ILE A 83 -7.42 1.51 7.91
CA ILE A 83 -6.91 0.49 8.85
C ILE A 83 -5.49 0.90 9.28
N ILE A 84 -5.14 0.72 10.55
CA ILE A 84 -3.80 1.05 11.03
C ILE A 84 -2.79 -0.01 10.57
N GLY A 85 -1.72 0.45 9.91
CA GLY A 85 -0.55 -0.35 9.58
C GLY A 85 0.63 -0.12 10.55
N ASN A 86 1.70 -0.87 10.39
CA ASN A 86 2.85 -0.81 11.29
C ASN A 86 3.68 0.48 11.17
N HIS A 87 3.64 1.18 10.04
CA HIS A 87 4.31 2.49 9.87
C HIS A 87 3.49 3.66 10.41
N THR A 88 2.22 3.48 10.69
CA THR A 88 1.36 4.56 11.21
C THR A 88 1.14 4.49 12.72
N ALA A 89 1.44 3.37 13.37
CA ALA A 89 1.44 3.22 14.83
C ALA A 89 2.75 3.74 15.43
N TYR A 90 2.67 4.73 16.34
CA TYR A 90 3.86 5.35 16.96
C TYR A 90 4.69 4.35 17.77
N TYR A 91 4.04 3.57 18.64
CA TYR A 91 4.69 2.52 19.40
C TYR A 91 4.62 1.18 18.66
N LYS A 92 5.62 0.32 18.87
CA LYS A 92 5.66 -1.00 18.21
C LYS A 92 4.68 -2.01 18.82
N ASN A 93 4.27 -1.77 20.05
CA ASN A 93 3.49 -2.71 20.87
C ASN A 93 2.02 -2.33 21.02
N THR A 94 1.59 -1.14 20.56
CA THR A 94 0.19 -0.69 20.65
C THR A 94 -0.19 0.20 19.47
N ASN A 95 -1.49 0.24 19.14
CA ASN A 95 -2.08 1.14 18.15
C ASN A 95 -2.79 2.36 18.78
N ASP A 96 -2.57 2.64 20.08
CA ASP A 96 -3.25 3.74 20.79
C ASP A 96 -2.91 5.13 20.26
N LEU A 97 -1.68 5.29 19.79
CA LEU A 97 -1.22 6.55 19.21
C LEU A 97 -0.80 6.32 17.75
N THR A 98 -1.53 6.95 16.83
CA THR A 98 -1.29 6.79 15.40
C THR A 98 -1.16 8.13 14.69
N GLY A 99 -0.30 8.19 13.66
CA GLY A 99 -0.13 9.38 12.84
C GLY A 99 -1.45 9.77 12.15
N VAL A 100 -2.15 8.82 11.55
CA VAL A 100 -3.44 9.07 10.89
C VAL A 100 -4.49 9.57 11.90
N GLY A 101 -4.53 9.03 13.10
CA GLY A 101 -5.43 9.48 14.17
C GLY A 101 -5.18 10.91 14.66
N LEU A 102 -3.95 11.41 14.52
CA LEU A 102 -3.60 12.78 14.87
C LEU A 102 -3.84 13.77 13.72
N PHE A 103 -3.46 13.38 12.49
CA PHE A 103 -3.38 14.30 11.36
C PHE A 103 -4.69 14.41 10.56
N LEU A 104 -5.59 13.43 10.68
CA LEU A 104 -6.81 13.35 9.89
C LEU A 104 -8.10 13.61 10.68
N ARG A 105 -8.00 14.10 11.92
CA ARG A 105 -9.16 14.37 12.79
C ARG A 105 -10.16 15.39 12.23
N GLU A 106 -9.71 16.25 11.35
CA GLU A 106 -10.53 17.30 10.72
C GLU A 106 -11.41 16.80 9.56
N TYR A 107 -11.16 15.56 9.10
CA TYR A 107 -11.90 14.97 7.99
C TYR A 107 -13.04 14.10 8.49
N ASP A 108 -14.27 14.61 8.43
CA ASP A 108 -15.46 13.88 8.84
C ASP A 108 -15.75 12.64 7.98
N ASN A 109 -15.21 12.62 6.75
CA ASN A 109 -15.32 11.49 5.82
C ASN A 109 -14.26 10.41 6.03
N VAL A 110 -13.33 10.55 7.00
CA VAL A 110 -12.28 9.56 7.31
C VAL A 110 -12.60 8.84 8.61
N LYS A 111 -12.74 7.53 8.54
CA LYS A 111 -12.91 6.64 9.70
C LYS A 111 -11.64 5.82 9.91
N ILE A 112 -11.16 5.75 11.15
CA ILE A 112 -9.89 5.12 11.48
C ILE A 112 -10.13 3.93 12.38
N TYR A 113 -9.53 2.78 12.01
CA TYR A 113 -9.68 1.50 12.70
C TYR A 113 -8.34 1.07 13.29
N SER A 114 -8.21 1.23 14.61
CA SER A 114 -7.01 0.84 15.37
C SER A 114 -7.17 -0.52 16.07
N GLU A 115 -8.38 -1.03 16.12
CA GLU A 115 -8.75 -2.30 16.74
C GLU A 115 -9.37 -3.24 15.71
N THR A 116 -9.26 -4.55 15.95
CA THR A 116 -9.95 -5.56 15.13
C THR A 116 -11.44 -5.50 15.39
N GLU A 117 -12.23 -5.21 14.35
CA GLU A 117 -13.67 -5.06 14.46
C GLU A 117 -14.41 -5.39 13.16
N GLU A 118 -15.69 -5.72 13.30
CA GLU A 118 -16.58 -5.94 12.17
C GLU A 118 -17.16 -4.62 11.66
N VAL A 119 -17.00 -4.37 10.36
CA VAL A 119 -17.45 -3.16 9.69
C VAL A 119 -18.41 -3.53 8.57
N LYS A 120 -19.54 -2.86 8.51
CA LYS A 120 -20.51 -3.06 7.44
C LYS A 120 -20.34 -1.98 6.37
N ILE A 121 -20.05 -2.40 5.15
CA ILE A 121 -20.04 -1.54 3.97
C ILE A 121 -21.13 -2.05 3.02
N ASP A 122 -22.12 -1.21 2.71
CA ASP A 122 -23.34 -1.57 2.00
C ASP A 122 -24.06 -2.75 2.70
N LYS A 123 -24.18 -3.88 2.08
CA LYS A 123 -24.84 -5.09 2.63
C LYS A 123 -23.85 -6.09 3.23
N THR A 124 -22.58 -5.94 2.93
CA THR A 124 -21.54 -6.91 3.28
C THR A 124 -20.83 -6.52 4.57
N LYS A 125 -20.64 -7.49 5.43
CA LYS A 125 -19.86 -7.38 6.65
C LYS A 125 -18.42 -7.79 6.37
N PHE A 126 -17.49 -6.93 6.75
CA PHE A 126 -16.05 -7.15 6.66
C PHE A 126 -15.46 -7.23 8.05
N LEU A 127 -14.45 -8.03 8.24
CA LEU A 127 -13.60 -7.98 9.42
C LEU A 127 -12.38 -7.14 9.10
N PHE A 128 -12.26 -5.97 9.73
CA PHE A 128 -11.07 -5.14 9.63
C PHE A 128 -10.05 -5.55 10.69
N VAL A 129 -8.83 -5.84 10.24
CA VAL A 129 -7.74 -6.30 11.11
C VAL A 129 -6.54 -5.36 10.94
N PRO A 130 -6.38 -4.36 11.83
CA PRO A 130 -5.21 -3.49 11.84
C PRO A 130 -3.95 -4.26 12.24
N TRP A 131 -2.80 -3.59 12.19
CA TRP A 131 -1.53 -4.16 12.62
C TRP A 131 -1.64 -4.85 13.99
N ILE A 132 -1.38 -6.14 14.00
CA ILE A 132 -1.39 -6.95 15.23
C ILE A 132 -0.04 -6.80 15.93
N ASN A 133 -0.07 -6.40 17.18
CA ASN A 133 1.09 -6.19 18.04
C ASN A 133 0.93 -6.95 19.37
N SER A 134 1.90 -6.82 20.28
CA SER A 134 1.90 -7.59 21.52
C SER A 134 0.74 -7.27 22.48
N GLU A 135 0.18 -6.06 22.43
CA GLU A 135 -0.91 -5.65 23.33
C GLU A 135 -2.28 -6.05 22.79
N ASN A 136 -2.49 -5.95 21.47
CA ASN A 136 -3.80 -6.25 20.87
C ASN A 136 -3.93 -7.70 20.38
N LYS A 137 -2.85 -8.49 20.36
CA LYS A 137 -2.81 -9.83 19.76
C LYS A 137 -3.94 -10.75 20.23
N GLN A 138 -4.08 -10.94 21.54
CA GLN A 138 -5.09 -11.85 22.07
C GLN A 138 -6.50 -11.39 21.71
N LYS A 139 -6.80 -10.11 21.90
CA LYS A 139 -8.09 -9.51 21.56
C LYS A 139 -8.40 -9.65 20.07
N SER A 140 -7.42 -9.40 19.20
CA SER A 140 -7.58 -9.55 17.75
C SER A 140 -7.89 -11.00 17.39
N PHE A 141 -7.16 -11.97 17.95
CA PHE A 141 -7.44 -13.39 17.70
C PHE A 141 -8.82 -13.83 18.19
N ASP A 142 -9.25 -13.35 19.35
CA ASP A 142 -10.59 -13.65 19.87
C ASP A 142 -11.69 -13.12 18.93
N VAL A 143 -11.52 -11.90 18.40
CA VAL A 143 -12.46 -11.33 17.42
C VAL A 143 -12.41 -12.10 16.09
N ILE A 144 -11.22 -12.40 15.57
CA ILE A 144 -11.03 -13.20 14.33
C ILE A 144 -11.74 -14.55 14.49
N GLN A 145 -11.53 -15.24 15.60
CA GLN A 145 -12.12 -16.55 15.86
C GLN A 145 -13.65 -16.53 15.93
N ASN A 146 -14.24 -15.46 16.49
CA ASN A 146 -15.68 -15.35 16.71
C ASN A 146 -16.43 -14.63 15.58
N SER A 147 -15.73 -13.99 14.63
CA SER A 147 -16.35 -13.29 13.51
C SER A 147 -17.05 -14.26 12.55
N ASP A 148 -18.20 -13.85 12.02
CA ASP A 148 -18.95 -14.50 10.95
C ASP A 148 -18.88 -13.72 9.62
N SER A 149 -17.98 -12.75 9.52
CA SER A 149 -17.75 -11.99 8.29
C SER A 149 -17.22 -12.91 7.19
N PRO A 150 -17.68 -12.80 5.94
CA PRO A 150 -17.15 -13.60 4.84
C PRO A 150 -15.76 -13.14 4.37
N CYS A 151 -15.41 -11.89 4.63
CA CYS A 151 -14.21 -11.27 4.09
C CYS A 151 -13.42 -10.51 5.16
N VAL A 152 -12.10 -10.69 5.14
CA VAL A 152 -11.14 -9.95 5.97
C VAL A 152 -10.43 -8.92 5.11
N MET A 153 -10.25 -7.72 5.64
CA MET A 153 -9.37 -6.66 5.10
C MET A 153 -8.43 -6.24 6.22
N GLY A 154 -7.12 -6.35 5.99
CA GLY A 154 -6.19 -6.10 7.08
C GLY A 154 -4.80 -5.65 6.64
N HIS A 155 -3.96 -5.39 7.64
CA HIS A 155 -2.55 -5.09 7.47
C HIS A 155 -1.74 -6.18 8.20
N LEU A 156 -1.51 -7.29 7.49
CA LEU A 156 -1.09 -8.56 8.08
C LEU A 156 0.32 -8.95 7.65
N GLU A 157 1.06 -9.59 8.56
CA GLU A 157 2.34 -10.22 8.28
C GLU A 157 2.18 -11.76 8.39
N LEU A 158 1.97 -12.42 7.24
CA LEU A 158 1.67 -13.85 7.20
C LEU A 158 2.84 -14.66 6.63
N ASN A 159 3.04 -15.86 7.18
CA ASN A 159 3.97 -16.84 6.65
C ASN A 159 3.58 -17.29 5.23
N GLY A 160 4.58 -17.62 4.41
CA GLY A 160 4.38 -18.19 3.08
C GLY A 160 4.16 -17.17 1.96
N PHE A 161 4.19 -15.84 2.27
CA PHE A 161 4.03 -14.78 1.28
C PHE A 161 5.30 -13.93 1.16
N ARG A 162 5.54 -13.36 -0.03
CA ARG A 162 6.72 -12.54 -0.32
C ARG A 162 6.55 -11.11 0.12
N MET A 163 7.56 -10.60 0.83
CA MET A 163 7.63 -9.18 1.17
C MET A 163 7.98 -8.29 -0.03
N HIS A 164 8.83 -8.79 -0.94
CA HIS A 164 9.33 -8.09 -2.13
C HIS A 164 9.41 -9.05 -3.32
N HIS A 165 9.30 -8.52 -4.53
CA HIS A 165 9.29 -9.30 -5.78
C HIS A 165 10.47 -10.30 -5.89
N ARG A 166 11.68 -9.89 -5.50
CA ARG A 166 12.89 -10.72 -5.50
C ARG A 166 13.26 -11.27 -4.12
N GLY A 167 12.37 -11.14 -3.13
CA GLY A 167 12.60 -11.57 -1.74
C GLY A 167 12.31 -13.05 -1.52
N TYR A 168 12.62 -13.47 -0.29
CA TYR A 168 12.19 -14.76 0.25
C TYR A 168 10.78 -14.66 0.80
N ASP A 169 10.12 -15.80 0.90
CA ASP A 169 8.81 -15.87 1.58
C ASP A 169 9.02 -15.64 3.09
N MET A 170 8.08 -14.93 3.71
CA MET A 170 8.07 -14.69 5.15
C MET A 170 7.94 -16.02 5.89
N ILE A 171 8.76 -16.21 6.94
CA ILE A 171 8.77 -17.44 7.77
C ILE A 171 8.54 -17.15 9.27
N ASP A 172 8.71 -15.89 9.69
CA ASP A 172 8.57 -15.46 11.08
C ASP A 172 7.27 -14.69 11.34
N GLY A 173 6.37 -14.65 10.36
CA GLY A 173 5.07 -14.01 10.45
C GLY A 173 4.04 -14.87 11.20
N MET A 174 2.80 -14.41 11.15
CA MET A 174 1.66 -15.13 11.71
C MET A 174 1.25 -16.29 10.79
N ASP A 175 0.75 -17.36 11.38
CA ASP A 175 0.20 -18.47 10.63
C ASP A 175 -1.08 -18.06 9.88
N ALA A 176 -1.16 -18.40 8.61
CA ALA A 176 -2.31 -18.10 7.75
C ALA A 176 -3.57 -18.91 8.12
N ASP A 177 -3.42 -20.03 8.81
CA ASP A 177 -4.50 -20.93 9.19
C ASP A 177 -5.57 -20.26 10.06
N VAL A 178 -5.20 -19.18 10.79
CA VAL A 178 -6.17 -18.40 11.60
C VAL A 178 -7.27 -17.76 10.75
N PHE A 179 -7.05 -17.64 9.45
CA PHE A 179 -8.01 -17.09 8.48
C PHE A 179 -8.72 -18.16 7.64
N GLU A 180 -8.54 -19.45 7.92
CA GLU A 180 -9.06 -20.54 7.09
C GLU A 180 -10.58 -20.50 6.92
N LYS A 181 -11.33 -20.04 7.91
CA LYS A 181 -12.80 -19.98 7.89
C LYS A 181 -13.40 -18.91 6.97
N PHE A 182 -12.63 -17.88 6.61
CA PHE A 182 -13.12 -16.78 5.78
C PHE A 182 -13.09 -17.16 4.28
N ASP A 183 -14.01 -16.60 3.50
CA ASP A 183 -14.05 -16.83 2.05
C ASP A 183 -12.90 -16.12 1.33
N ARG A 184 -12.55 -14.91 1.78
CA ARG A 184 -11.50 -14.07 1.20
C ARG A 184 -10.76 -13.28 2.27
N VAL A 185 -9.47 -13.10 2.08
CA VAL A 185 -8.60 -12.26 2.92
C VAL A 185 -7.79 -11.34 2.01
N TYR A 186 -7.87 -10.04 2.25
CA TYR A 186 -7.10 -9.03 1.55
C TYR A 186 -6.17 -8.32 2.52
N SER A 187 -4.92 -8.15 2.15
CA SER A 187 -3.92 -7.54 3.03
C SER A 187 -3.04 -6.53 2.32
N GLY A 188 -2.69 -5.46 3.04
CA GLY A 188 -1.52 -4.64 2.81
C GLY A 188 -0.26 -5.23 3.44
N HIS A 189 0.72 -4.40 3.75
CA HIS A 189 2.01 -4.69 4.38
C HIS A 189 3.08 -5.20 3.41
N PHE A 190 2.82 -6.20 2.59
CA PHE A 190 3.77 -6.64 1.58
C PHE A 190 3.56 -5.87 0.27
N HIS A 191 4.64 -5.22 -0.20
CA HIS A 191 4.56 -4.28 -1.32
C HIS A 191 4.43 -4.96 -2.68
N THR A 192 4.68 -6.26 -2.76
CA THR A 192 4.52 -7.09 -3.96
C THR A 192 3.17 -7.80 -3.93
N ARG A 193 2.47 -7.83 -5.06
CA ARG A 193 1.25 -8.63 -5.19
C ARG A 193 1.57 -10.10 -5.14
N SER A 194 0.85 -10.82 -4.29
CA SER A 194 0.94 -12.28 -4.20
C SER A 194 -0.38 -12.85 -3.69
N ASN A 195 -0.67 -14.11 -3.98
CA ASN A 195 -1.86 -14.77 -3.47
C ASN A 195 -1.72 -16.29 -3.52
N ASP A 196 -2.54 -16.97 -2.73
CA ASP A 196 -2.73 -18.43 -2.73
C ASP A 196 -4.11 -18.86 -3.25
N GLY A 197 -4.90 -17.93 -3.79
CA GLY A 197 -6.28 -18.12 -4.25
C GLY A 197 -7.34 -17.73 -3.21
N LYS A 198 -6.97 -17.53 -1.96
CA LYS A 198 -7.83 -17.12 -0.83
C LYS A 198 -7.32 -15.86 -0.15
N ILE A 199 -6.04 -15.80 0.15
CA ILE A 199 -5.35 -14.65 0.74
C ILE A 199 -4.65 -13.88 -0.37
N PHE A 200 -4.89 -12.57 -0.42
CA PHE A 200 -4.38 -11.67 -1.46
C PHE A 200 -3.63 -10.51 -0.81
N TYR A 201 -2.33 -10.44 -1.05
CA TYR A 201 -1.54 -9.24 -0.83
C TYR A 201 -1.67 -8.32 -2.04
N LEU A 202 -2.15 -7.10 -1.83
CA LEU A 202 -2.56 -6.21 -2.90
C LEU A 202 -1.41 -5.39 -3.49
N GLY A 203 -0.30 -5.31 -2.76
CA GLY A 203 0.86 -4.52 -3.15
C GLY A 203 0.63 -3.01 -3.07
N ASN A 204 1.71 -2.25 -3.04
CA ASN A 204 1.66 -0.80 -2.98
C ASN A 204 1.33 -0.15 -4.34
N PRO A 205 0.90 1.14 -4.38
CA PRO A 205 0.40 1.74 -5.61
C PRO A 205 1.48 2.17 -6.61
N TYR A 206 2.75 2.27 -6.19
CA TYR A 206 3.85 2.80 -7.02
C TYR A 206 5.21 2.32 -6.53
N GLU A 207 6.23 2.49 -7.35
CA GLU A 207 7.62 2.15 -7.00
C GLU A 207 8.16 3.08 -5.90
N MET A 208 8.78 2.52 -4.86
CA MET A 208 9.40 3.27 -3.76
C MET A 208 10.86 2.90 -3.54
N TYR A 209 11.27 1.72 -3.93
CA TYR A 209 12.60 1.18 -3.74
C TYR A 209 13.20 0.69 -5.05
N TRP A 210 14.53 0.61 -5.10
CA TRP A 210 15.22 0.11 -6.30
C TRP A 210 14.83 -1.32 -6.67
N ASN A 211 14.50 -2.16 -5.72
CA ASN A 211 14.04 -3.55 -5.98
C ASN A 211 12.69 -3.59 -6.69
N ASP A 212 11.97 -2.48 -6.74
CA ASP A 212 10.65 -2.38 -7.37
C ASP A 212 10.72 -2.30 -8.90
N VAL A 213 11.93 -2.06 -9.46
CA VAL A 213 12.15 -1.81 -10.89
C VAL A 213 11.59 -2.90 -11.83
N ASP A 214 11.55 -4.14 -11.38
CA ASP A 214 11.04 -5.27 -12.17
C ASP A 214 9.63 -5.73 -11.75
N ASP A 215 9.07 -5.13 -10.69
CA ASP A 215 7.72 -5.40 -10.22
C ASP A 215 6.75 -4.39 -10.83
N ARG A 216 6.04 -4.81 -11.88
CA ARG A 216 5.17 -3.95 -12.70
C ARG A 216 3.71 -3.96 -12.24
N GLU A 217 3.35 -4.85 -11.34
CA GLU A 217 1.96 -5.03 -10.89
C GLU A 217 1.64 -4.14 -9.69
N ARG A 218 1.72 -2.82 -9.86
CA ARG A 218 1.43 -1.82 -8.83
C ARG A 218 0.18 -1.03 -9.16
N GLY A 219 -0.45 -0.45 -8.16
CA GLY A 219 -1.66 0.36 -8.34
C GLY A 219 -2.64 0.20 -7.19
N PHE A 220 -3.93 0.26 -7.47
CA PHE A 220 -5.00 0.05 -6.52
C PHE A 220 -6.03 -0.94 -7.08
N HIS A 221 -7.09 -1.21 -6.35
CA HIS A 221 -8.06 -2.23 -6.75
C HIS A 221 -9.49 -1.69 -6.68
N LEU A 222 -10.30 -2.00 -7.67
CA LEU A 222 -11.75 -1.94 -7.55
C LEU A 222 -12.24 -3.26 -6.93
N PHE A 223 -13.18 -3.18 -6.02
CA PHE A 223 -13.68 -4.32 -5.28
C PHE A 223 -15.21 -4.32 -5.31
N ASP A 224 -15.76 -5.46 -5.64
CA ASP A 224 -17.20 -5.68 -5.61
C ASP A 224 -17.61 -6.34 -4.29
N THR A 225 -18.44 -5.63 -3.50
CA THR A 225 -18.84 -6.09 -2.17
C THR A 225 -19.79 -7.28 -2.19
N ASP A 226 -20.50 -7.50 -3.29
CA ASP A 226 -21.45 -8.61 -3.40
C ASP A 226 -20.74 -9.93 -3.78
N THR A 227 -19.73 -9.85 -4.64
CA THR A 227 -18.98 -11.03 -5.13
C THR A 227 -17.69 -11.30 -4.37
N LEU A 228 -17.22 -10.32 -3.56
CA LEU A 228 -15.93 -10.33 -2.86
C LEU A 228 -14.72 -10.47 -3.82
N VAL A 229 -14.85 -9.97 -5.04
CA VAL A 229 -13.81 -10.03 -6.07
C VAL A 229 -13.20 -8.66 -6.28
N HIS A 230 -11.87 -8.63 -6.36
CA HIS A 230 -11.13 -7.41 -6.71
C HIS A 230 -10.68 -7.43 -8.17
N THR A 231 -10.58 -6.25 -8.76
CA THR A 231 -10.03 -6.00 -10.08
C THR A 231 -8.87 -5.01 -9.96
N PRO A 232 -7.63 -5.41 -10.25
CA PRO A 232 -6.50 -4.51 -10.17
C PRO A 232 -6.57 -3.40 -11.23
N ILE A 233 -6.26 -2.18 -10.83
CA ILE A 233 -6.04 -1.02 -11.68
C ILE A 233 -4.55 -0.68 -11.58
N ASN A 234 -3.81 -0.97 -12.63
CA ASN A 234 -2.36 -0.83 -12.61
C ASN A 234 -1.91 0.61 -12.83
N ASN A 235 -0.86 1.00 -12.12
CA ASN A 235 -0.12 2.22 -12.33
C ASN A 235 0.85 2.01 -13.53
N PRO A 236 0.70 2.72 -14.64
CA PRO A 236 1.58 2.56 -15.80
C PRO A 236 2.93 3.28 -15.63
N TYR A 237 3.07 4.13 -14.60
CA TYR A 237 4.26 4.97 -14.42
C TYR A 237 5.36 4.23 -13.68
N GLN A 238 6.58 4.46 -14.11
CA GLN A 238 7.80 3.89 -13.55
C GLN A 238 8.72 5.01 -13.07
N LEU A 239 9.36 4.82 -11.94
CA LEU A 239 10.36 5.74 -11.38
C LEU A 239 11.78 5.20 -11.60
N PHE A 240 11.94 3.87 -11.53
CA PHE A 240 13.24 3.22 -11.65
C PHE A 240 13.40 2.52 -13.01
N HIS A 241 14.58 2.65 -13.61
CA HIS A 241 14.91 2.06 -14.88
C HIS A 241 16.28 1.39 -14.82
N ASN A 242 16.40 0.17 -15.37
CA ASN A 242 17.67 -0.48 -15.61
C ASN A 242 18.25 0.05 -16.92
N LEU A 243 19.47 0.56 -16.87
CA LEU A 243 20.24 0.93 -18.04
C LEU A 243 21.29 -0.15 -18.30
N TYR A 244 21.23 -0.75 -19.46
CA TYR A 244 22.20 -1.75 -19.91
C TYR A 244 23.10 -1.10 -20.96
N TYR A 245 24.42 -1.22 -20.80
CA TYR A 245 25.39 -0.77 -21.79
C TYR A 245 26.42 -1.88 -22.04
N ASP A 246 26.88 -1.96 -23.28
CA ASP A 246 27.89 -2.94 -23.68
C ASP A 246 29.28 -2.34 -23.45
N CYS A 247 30.04 -2.88 -22.52
CA CYS A 247 31.41 -2.44 -22.24
C CYS A 247 32.40 -2.79 -23.35
N LEU A 248 32.06 -3.71 -24.26
CA LEU A 248 32.96 -4.11 -25.35
C LEU A 248 33.09 -3.03 -26.44
N LEU A 249 32.08 -2.17 -26.60
CA LEU A 249 32.16 -1.04 -27.52
C LEU A 249 33.14 0.05 -27.03
N TYR A 250 33.37 0.17 -25.74
CA TYR A 250 34.26 1.18 -25.16
C TYR A 250 35.75 0.82 -25.28
N THR A 251 36.08 -0.48 -25.38
CA THR A 251 37.46 -0.95 -25.51
C THR A 251 37.98 -0.92 -26.96
N SER A 252 37.11 -0.87 -27.99
CA SER A 252 37.52 -0.77 -29.40
C SER A 252 37.87 0.66 -29.78
N ASP A 253 37.20 1.67 -29.25
CA ASP A 253 37.47 3.08 -29.57
C ASP A 253 38.73 3.62 -28.85
N ALA A 254 39.07 3.08 -27.67
CA ALA A 254 40.28 3.48 -26.95
C ALA A 254 41.57 2.89 -27.51
N ALA A 255 41.49 1.83 -28.33
CA ALA A 255 42.66 1.21 -28.95
C ALA A 255 43.08 1.90 -30.26
N ASP A 256 42.18 2.67 -30.89
CA ASP A 256 42.48 3.34 -32.18
C ASP A 256 43.08 4.75 -31.98
N GLU A 257 43.11 5.31 -30.75
CA GLU A 257 43.72 6.65 -30.53
C GLU A 257 45.20 6.64 -30.13
N GLU A 258 45.83 5.47 -29.89
CA GLU A 258 47.25 5.41 -29.49
C GLU A 258 48.26 5.37 -30.64
N ASP A 259 47.87 5.37 -31.93
CA ASP A 259 48.79 5.22 -33.05
C ASP A 259 49.13 6.54 -33.77
N SER A 260 49.04 7.70 -33.14
CA SER A 260 49.48 8.96 -33.78
C SER A 260 50.29 9.87 -32.86
N VAL A 261 51.41 9.38 -32.30
CA VAL A 261 52.51 10.26 -31.86
C VAL A 261 53.76 9.89 -32.64
N ASP A 262 53.86 10.46 -33.84
CA ASP A 262 55.09 10.51 -34.62
C ASP A 262 55.99 11.58 -33.99
N LEU A 263 57.07 11.15 -33.37
CA LEU A 263 58.12 12.03 -32.83
C LEU A 263 59.11 12.30 -33.95
N GLY A 264 58.93 13.45 -34.67
CA GLY A 264 59.93 14.08 -35.51
C GLY A 264 60.84 14.98 -34.71
#